data_f3fb960d2f0f99ebd68abae4740be64f
#
_entry.id   f3fb960d2f0f99ebd68abae4740be64f
#
_cell.length_a   1.000
_cell.length_b   1.000
_cell.length_c   1.000
_cell.angle_alpha   90.00
_cell.angle_beta   90.00
_cell.angle_gamma   90.00
#
_symmetry.space_group_name_H-M   'P 1'
#
loop_
_entity.id
_entity.type
_entity.pdbx_description
1 polymer ?
#
loop_
_entity_poly.entity_id
_entity_poly.type
_entity_poly.pdbx_seq_one_letter_code
_entity_poly.pdbx_strand_id
1 'polypeptide(L)'
;MKTWVLAVVAVVLISVKPAVVSAEAELIGADEYRKSCMNCHGVGGRGDGSMSQFLTVKPADLTQITKNNDGLFPIIRLYQVIDGTTLVPTHGERAMPVWGERYLEEDGGKYESLSGEQAVRLRILELIFYIQSIQQ
;
A
#
# COMPACT_ATOMS: atom_id res chain seq x y z
N MET A 1 72.29 -20.25 9.95
CA MET A 1 71.30 -20.22 8.86
C MET A 1 69.92 -20.03 9.49
N LYS A 2 69.33 -18.83 9.40
CA LYS A 2 67.98 -18.52 9.95
C LYS A 2 66.96 -18.48 8.78
N THR A 3 66.06 -19.44 8.73
CA THR A 3 64.96 -19.53 7.76
C THR A 3 63.82 -18.69 8.24
N TRP A 4 63.47 -17.64 7.49
CA TRP A 4 62.31 -16.80 7.71
C TRP A 4 61.11 -17.44 7.00
N VAL A 5 60.07 -17.82 7.76
CA VAL A 5 58.81 -18.29 7.23
C VAL A 5 57.88 -17.07 7.11
N LEU A 6 57.60 -16.66 5.86
CA LEU A 6 56.61 -15.62 5.56
C LEU A 6 55.21 -16.24 5.60
N ALA A 7 54.42 -15.89 6.60
CA ALA A 7 53.01 -16.25 6.67
C ALA A 7 52.21 -15.28 5.80
N VAL A 8 51.63 -15.78 4.72
CA VAL A 8 50.66 -15.02 3.86
C VAL A 8 49.28 -15.10 4.51
N VAL A 9 48.81 -14.00 5.06
CA VAL A 9 47.44 -13.87 5.56
C VAL A 9 46.52 -13.51 4.37
N ALA A 10 45.72 -14.46 3.93
CA ALA A 10 44.69 -14.23 2.92
C ALA A 10 43.48 -13.54 3.57
N VAL A 11 43.26 -12.27 3.26
CA VAL A 11 42.05 -11.53 3.66
C VAL A 11 40.92 -11.91 2.72
N VAL A 12 39.94 -12.69 3.20
CA VAL A 12 38.71 -13.00 2.50
C VAL A 12 37.72 -11.83 2.66
N LEU A 13 37.54 -11.02 1.61
CA LEU A 13 36.51 -9.97 1.55
C LEU A 13 35.14 -10.63 1.35
N ILE A 14 34.36 -10.74 2.43
CA ILE A 14 32.97 -11.17 2.37
C ILE A 14 32.14 -9.98 1.88
N SER A 15 31.74 -10.01 0.61
CA SER A 15 30.78 -9.05 0.04
C SER A 15 29.40 -9.35 0.59
N VAL A 16 28.96 -8.62 1.61
CA VAL A 16 27.57 -8.64 2.10
C VAL A 16 26.71 -7.86 1.10
N LYS A 17 25.94 -8.57 0.29
CA LYS A 17 24.92 -7.92 -0.55
C LYS A 17 23.76 -7.47 0.35
N PRO A 18 23.29 -6.21 0.25
CA PRO A 18 22.09 -5.80 0.99
C PRO A 18 20.91 -6.65 0.52
N ALA A 19 20.23 -7.29 1.47
CA ALA A 19 19.03 -8.05 1.20
C ALA A 19 17.92 -7.07 0.79
N VAL A 20 17.31 -7.32 -0.37
CA VAL A 20 16.16 -6.55 -0.89
C VAL A 20 14.91 -6.99 -0.12
N VAL A 21 14.70 -6.43 1.08
CA VAL A 21 13.55 -6.75 1.95
C VAL A 21 12.28 -5.96 1.58
N SER A 22 12.38 -4.95 0.70
CA SER A 22 11.26 -4.04 0.42
C SER A 22 10.28 -4.48 -0.67
N ALA A 23 10.60 -5.49 -1.48
CA ALA A 23 9.78 -5.84 -2.65
C ALA A 23 8.49 -6.63 -2.31
N GLU A 24 8.50 -7.47 -1.28
CA GLU A 24 7.34 -8.31 -0.97
C GLU A 24 6.20 -7.57 -0.27
N ALA A 25 6.50 -6.64 0.62
CA ALA A 25 5.46 -5.83 1.29
C ALA A 25 4.76 -4.88 0.29
N GLU A 26 5.49 -4.37 -0.71
CA GLU A 26 4.94 -3.56 -1.80
C GLU A 26 3.99 -4.38 -2.70
N LEU A 27 4.32 -5.62 -2.97
CA LEU A 27 3.50 -6.52 -3.79
C LEU A 27 2.14 -6.83 -3.15
N ILE A 28 2.06 -6.97 -1.85
CA ILE A 28 0.81 -7.34 -1.15
C ILE A 28 -0.21 -6.19 -1.22
N GLY A 29 0.18 -4.99 -0.86
CA GLY A 29 -0.69 -3.81 -0.96
C GLY A 29 -1.04 -3.45 -2.41
N ALA A 30 -0.13 -3.67 -3.35
CA ALA A 30 -0.35 -3.47 -4.77
C ALA A 30 -1.42 -4.41 -5.34
N ASP A 31 -1.46 -5.66 -4.89
CA ASP A 31 -2.48 -6.63 -5.30
C ASP A 31 -3.87 -6.22 -4.83
N GLU A 32 -3.98 -5.76 -3.59
CA GLU A 32 -5.24 -5.25 -3.05
C GLU A 32 -5.70 -3.99 -3.79
N TYR A 33 -4.76 -3.09 -4.09
CA TYR A 33 -5.03 -1.89 -4.89
C TYR A 33 -5.56 -2.24 -6.29
N ARG A 34 -4.93 -3.19 -6.98
CA ARG A 34 -5.38 -3.63 -8.31
C ARG A 34 -6.79 -4.20 -8.30
N LYS A 35 -7.14 -4.97 -7.27
CA LYS A 35 -8.47 -5.60 -7.14
C LYS A 35 -9.56 -4.59 -6.79
N SER A 36 -9.27 -3.69 -5.87
CA SER A 36 -10.28 -2.88 -5.21
C SER A 36 -10.33 -1.42 -5.68
N CYS A 37 -9.22 -0.84 -6.09
CA CYS A 37 -9.08 0.61 -6.28
C CYS A 37 -8.80 1.04 -7.73
N MET A 38 -8.04 0.23 -8.48
CA MET A 38 -7.49 0.58 -9.78
C MET A 38 -8.55 0.98 -10.81
N ASN A 39 -9.73 0.35 -10.79
CA ASN A 39 -10.79 0.64 -11.76
C ASN A 39 -11.28 2.09 -11.69
N CYS A 40 -11.27 2.69 -10.52
CA CYS A 40 -11.64 4.10 -10.32
C CYS A 40 -10.42 5.02 -10.26
N HIS A 41 -9.41 4.66 -9.47
CA HIS A 41 -8.25 5.52 -9.22
C HIS A 41 -7.13 5.38 -10.26
N GLY A 42 -7.21 4.42 -11.19
CA GLY A 42 -6.20 4.21 -12.24
C GLY A 42 -5.02 3.36 -11.79
N VAL A 43 -4.25 2.86 -12.74
CA VAL A 43 -3.07 2.02 -12.47
C VAL A 43 -2.03 2.76 -11.63
N GLY A 44 -1.85 4.05 -11.89
CA GLY A 44 -0.90 4.93 -11.18
C GLY A 44 -1.49 5.73 -10.02
N GLY A 45 -2.75 5.51 -9.64
CA GLY A 45 -3.40 6.24 -8.56
C GLY A 45 -3.85 7.67 -8.89
N ARG A 46 -3.89 8.05 -10.16
CA ARG A 46 -4.12 9.45 -10.60
C ARG A 46 -5.59 9.83 -10.80
N GLY A 47 -6.52 8.98 -10.40
CA GLY A 47 -7.96 9.22 -10.59
C GLY A 47 -8.43 9.05 -12.05
N ASP A 48 -7.66 8.34 -12.86
CA ASP A 48 -7.83 8.13 -14.30
C ASP A 48 -8.22 6.69 -14.66
N GLY A 49 -8.80 5.96 -13.71
CA GLY A 49 -9.26 4.59 -13.94
C GLY A 49 -10.39 4.52 -14.98
N SER A 50 -10.59 3.33 -15.56
CA SER A 50 -11.59 3.09 -16.61
C SER A 50 -13.01 3.46 -16.21
N MET A 51 -13.34 3.37 -14.93
CA MET A 51 -14.65 3.74 -14.38
C MET A 51 -14.79 5.24 -14.13
N SER A 52 -13.70 6.01 -14.10
CA SER A 52 -13.73 7.45 -13.75
C SER A 52 -14.62 8.27 -14.66
N GLN A 53 -14.71 7.90 -15.94
CA GLN A 53 -15.54 8.58 -16.93
C GLN A 53 -17.06 8.41 -16.71
N PHE A 54 -17.47 7.42 -15.94
CA PHE A 54 -18.88 7.13 -15.62
C PHE A 54 -19.30 7.69 -14.26
N LEU A 55 -18.36 8.26 -13.49
CA LEU A 55 -18.64 8.81 -12.18
C LEU A 55 -18.94 10.29 -12.25
N THR A 56 -19.97 10.73 -11.52
CA THR A 56 -20.35 12.14 -11.41
C THR A 56 -19.24 12.98 -10.77
N VAL A 57 -18.49 12.37 -9.82
CA VAL A 57 -17.36 12.99 -9.15
C VAL A 57 -16.11 12.25 -9.55
N LYS A 58 -15.11 12.97 -10.03
CA LYS A 58 -13.83 12.39 -10.43
C LYS A 58 -13.12 11.79 -9.21
N PRO A 59 -12.61 10.54 -9.29
CA PRO A 59 -11.81 9.97 -8.22
C PRO A 59 -10.57 10.82 -7.93
N ALA A 60 -10.22 10.90 -6.65
CA ALA A 60 -9.06 11.67 -6.22
C ALA A 60 -7.75 11.12 -6.80
N ASP A 61 -6.80 12.01 -7.08
CA ASP A 61 -5.41 11.66 -7.35
C ASP A 61 -4.73 11.26 -6.04
N LEU A 62 -4.53 9.95 -5.85
CA LEU A 62 -3.95 9.39 -4.65
C LEU A 62 -2.45 9.68 -4.52
N THR A 63 -1.77 10.07 -5.60
CA THR A 63 -0.34 10.39 -5.57
C THR A 63 -0.03 11.74 -4.93
N GLN A 64 -1.03 12.59 -4.76
CA GLN A 64 -0.88 13.97 -4.27
C GLN A 64 -1.36 14.15 -2.81
N ILE A 65 -1.70 13.06 -2.12
CA ILE A 65 -2.28 13.14 -0.77
C ILE A 65 -1.33 13.85 0.21
N THR A 66 -0.06 13.46 0.24
CA THR A 66 0.96 14.06 1.10
C THR A 66 1.14 15.54 0.78
N LYS A 67 1.26 15.87 -0.49
CA LYS A 67 1.43 17.26 -0.95
C LYS A 67 0.24 18.15 -0.60
N ASN A 68 -0.97 17.62 -0.74
CA ASN A 68 -2.21 18.33 -0.45
C ASN A 68 -2.53 18.39 1.06
N ASN A 69 -1.69 17.80 1.90
CA ASN A 69 -1.81 17.75 3.35
C ASN A 69 -0.51 18.22 4.04
N ASP A 70 0.04 19.34 3.57
CA ASP A 70 1.20 20.02 4.16
C ASP A 70 2.43 19.12 4.36
N GLY A 71 2.64 18.16 3.46
CA GLY A 71 3.76 17.20 3.51
C GLY A 71 3.56 16.04 4.48
N LEU A 72 2.40 15.93 5.14
CA LEU A 72 2.09 14.85 6.07
C LEU A 72 1.17 13.82 5.42
N PHE A 73 1.55 12.56 5.43
CA PHE A 73 0.69 11.49 4.93
C PHE A 73 -0.34 11.10 6.01
N PRO A 74 -1.67 11.29 5.77
CA PRO A 74 -2.69 11.22 6.81
C PRO A 74 -3.25 9.80 7.00
N ILE A 75 -2.46 8.88 7.55
CA ILE A 75 -2.79 7.44 7.69
C ILE A 75 -4.17 7.20 8.31
N ILE A 76 -4.47 7.87 9.44
CA ILE A 76 -5.73 7.66 10.17
C ILE A 76 -6.93 8.10 9.33
N ARG A 77 -6.82 9.25 8.66
CA ARG A 77 -7.89 9.74 7.79
C ARG A 77 -8.12 8.80 6.59
N LEU A 78 -7.05 8.31 5.98
CA LEU A 78 -7.15 7.34 4.89
C LEU A 78 -7.81 6.04 5.36
N TYR A 79 -7.42 5.55 6.51
CA TYR A 79 -8.06 4.38 7.12
C TYR A 79 -9.58 4.59 7.24
N GLN A 80 -10.01 5.68 7.84
CA GLN A 80 -11.41 6.01 8.05
C GLN A 80 -12.21 6.17 6.75
N VAL A 81 -11.58 6.74 5.72
CA VAL A 81 -12.19 6.89 4.39
C VAL A 81 -12.39 5.54 3.72
N ILE A 82 -11.38 4.68 3.74
CA ILE A 82 -11.41 3.35 3.13
C ILE A 82 -12.35 2.43 3.89
N ASP A 83 -12.26 2.42 5.21
CA ASP A 83 -13.13 1.65 6.11
C ASP A 83 -14.60 2.09 6.01
N GLY A 84 -14.85 3.35 5.65
CA GLY A 84 -16.18 3.95 5.52
C GLY A 84 -16.74 4.56 6.80
N THR A 85 -15.94 4.66 7.85
CA THR A 85 -16.33 5.31 9.11
C THR A 85 -16.36 6.84 9.02
N THR A 86 -15.66 7.41 8.03
CA THR A 86 -15.70 8.84 7.72
C THR A 86 -16.37 9.09 6.38
N LEU A 87 -17.39 9.94 6.37
CA LEU A 87 -17.98 10.46 5.15
C LEU A 87 -17.02 11.49 4.51
N VAL A 88 -16.74 11.33 3.24
CA VAL A 88 -16.03 12.34 2.46
C VAL A 88 -17.08 13.24 1.81
N PRO A 89 -17.26 14.50 2.27
CA PRO A 89 -18.37 15.37 1.85
C PRO A 89 -18.39 15.67 0.35
N THR A 90 -17.24 15.59 -0.31
CA THR A 90 -17.06 15.87 -1.75
C THR A 90 -17.58 14.74 -2.66
N HIS A 91 -18.00 13.62 -2.11
CA HIS A 91 -18.38 12.46 -2.90
C HIS A 91 -19.91 12.26 -3.01
N GLY A 92 -20.73 13.20 -2.55
CA GLY A 92 -22.19 13.03 -2.55
C GLY A 92 -22.59 11.78 -1.74
N GLU A 93 -23.64 11.09 -2.15
CA GLU A 93 -23.93 9.76 -1.62
C GLU A 93 -22.80 8.80 -2.06
N ARG A 94 -21.96 8.43 -1.13
CA ARG A 94 -20.85 7.43 -1.19
C ARG A 94 -20.52 6.91 -2.61
N ALA A 95 -19.82 7.71 -3.40
CA ALA A 95 -19.33 7.27 -4.70
C ALA A 95 -18.25 6.17 -4.57
N MET A 96 -17.49 6.18 -3.45
CA MET A 96 -16.53 5.15 -3.09
C MET A 96 -17.18 4.09 -2.20
N PRO A 97 -17.04 2.80 -2.51
CA PRO A 97 -17.56 1.72 -1.67
C PRO A 97 -17.03 1.76 -0.25
N VAL A 98 -17.81 1.23 0.70
CA VAL A 98 -17.37 0.98 2.08
C VAL A 98 -16.56 -0.31 2.08
N TRP A 99 -15.25 -0.18 2.01
CA TRP A 99 -14.37 -1.35 1.87
C TRP A 99 -14.30 -2.19 3.13
N GLY A 100 -14.49 -1.57 4.32
CA GLY A 100 -14.54 -2.30 5.58
C GLY A 100 -15.62 -3.39 5.56
N GLU A 101 -16.85 -3.05 5.17
CA GLU A 101 -17.97 -4.01 5.06
C GLU A 101 -17.69 -5.08 3.99
N ARG A 102 -17.23 -4.66 2.80
CA ARG A 102 -16.94 -5.59 1.71
C ARG A 102 -15.86 -6.61 2.07
N TYR A 103 -14.83 -6.18 2.76
CA TYR A 103 -13.75 -7.06 3.20
C TYR A 103 -14.17 -8.05 4.28
N LEU A 104 -15.20 -7.73 5.07
CA LEU A 104 -15.80 -8.67 6.02
C LEU A 104 -16.58 -9.79 5.32
N GLU A 105 -17.22 -9.47 4.19
CA GLU A 105 -18.01 -10.42 3.41
C GLU A 105 -17.16 -11.34 2.53
N GLU A 106 -15.94 -10.90 2.19
CA GLU A 106 -15.02 -11.70 1.40
C GLU A 106 -14.32 -12.74 2.29
N ASP A 107 -14.40 -14.01 1.93
CA ASP A 107 -13.69 -15.10 2.61
C ASP A 107 -12.19 -14.78 2.77
N GLY A 108 -11.67 -15.03 3.97
CA GLY A 108 -10.41 -14.55 4.53
C GLY A 108 -9.15 -14.60 3.67
N GLY A 109 -9.09 -15.34 2.57
CA GLY A 109 -7.93 -15.40 1.69
C GLY A 109 -6.63 -15.61 2.47
N LYS A 110 -5.63 -14.75 2.27
CA LYS A 110 -4.32 -14.82 2.97
C LYS A 110 -4.41 -14.57 4.48
N TYR A 111 -5.54 -14.11 4.99
CA TYR A 111 -5.78 -13.80 6.40
C TYR A 111 -6.77 -14.77 7.08
N GLU A 112 -7.03 -15.92 6.48
CA GLU A 112 -8.00 -16.92 6.95
C GLU A 112 -7.82 -17.34 8.42
N SER A 113 -6.59 -17.24 8.95
CA SER A 113 -6.29 -17.54 10.35
C SER A 113 -6.66 -16.41 11.33
N LEU A 114 -7.09 -15.25 10.85
CA LEU A 114 -7.46 -14.09 11.66
C LEU A 114 -8.97 -13.96 11.77
N SER A 115 -9.45 -13.27 12.83
CA SER A 115 -10.85 -12.86 12.87
C SER A 115 -11.16 -11.91 11.70
N GLY A 116 -12.40 -11.91 11.20
CA GLY A 116 -12.81 -11.08 10.08
C GLY A 116 -12.40 -9.59 10.25
N GLU A 117 -12.62 -9.02 11.44
CA GLU A 117 -12.22 -7.65 11.74
C GLU A 117 -10.70 -7.42 11.69
N GLN A 118 -9.90 -8.38 12.15
CA GLN A 118 -8.44 -8.29 12.10
C GLN A 118 -7.95 -8.37 10.66
N ALA A 119 -8.52 -9.25 9.85
CA ALA A 119 -8.23 -9.37 8.43
C ALA A 119 -8.53 -8.06 7.68
N VAL A 120 -9.70 -7.45 7.92
CA VAL A 120 -10.08 -6.15 7.35
C VAL A 120 -9.06 -5.07 7.69
N ARG A 121 -8.68 -4.93 8.96
CA ARG A 121 -7.71 -3.92 9.40
C ARG A 121 -6.37 -4.08 8.71
N LEU A 122 -5.88 -5.31 8.57
CA LEU A 122 -4.61 -5.57 7.89
C LEU A 122 -4.70 -5.25 6.39
N ARG A 123 -5.78 -5.65 5.71
CA ARG A 123 -5.99 -5.33 4.28
C ARG A 123 -5.96 -3.82 4.04
N ILE A 124 -6.67 -3.05 4.88
CA ILE A 124 -6.69 -1.59 4.78
C ILE A 124 -5.30 -0.99 5.04
N LEU A 125 -4.58 -1.47 6.05
CA LEU A 125 -3.23 -0.97 6.34
C LEU A 125 -2.25 -1.26 5.21
N GLU A 126 -2.25 -2.45 4.64
CA GLU A 126 -1.42 -2.78 3.48
C GLU A 126 -1.72 -1.90 2.28
N LEU A 127 -3.01 -1.64 2.02
CA LEU A 127 -3.44 -0.73 0.98
C LEU A 127 -2.94 0.71 1.23
N ILE A 128 -2.98 1.19 2.48
CA ILE A 128 -2.46 2.50 2.87
C ILE A 128 -0.95 2.58 2.65
N PHE A 129 -0.19 1.54 2.98
CA PHE A 129 1.26 1.49 2.72
C PHE A 129 1.57 1.53 1.22
N TYR A 130 0.80 0.82 0.41
CA TYR A 130 0.92 0.94 -1.04
C TYR A 130 0.66 2.36 -1.53
N ILE A 131 -0.45 2.99 -1.08
CA ILE A 131 -0.78 4.38 -1.43
C ILE A 131 0.33 5.34 -0.96
N GLN A 132 0.95 5.09 0.19
CA GLN A 132 2.09 5.87 0.67
C GLN A 132 3.31 5.73 -0.25
N SER A 133 3.56 4.55 -0.79
CA SER A 133 4.71 4.31 -1.68
C SER A 133 4.64 5.02 -3.02
N ILE A 134 3.44 5.39 -3.47
CA ILE A 134 3.21 6.09 -4.75
C ILE A 134 3.09 7.62 -4.62
N GLN A 135 3.36 8.21 -3.44
CA GLN A 135 3.31 9.66 -3.25
C GLN A 135 4.38 10.40 -4.07
N GLN A 136 4.05 11.62 -4.57
CA GLN A 136 4.89 12.47 -5.44
C GLN A 136 5.07 13.88 -4.86
#